data_ae454e826f61962f16ca5ee7313a746d
#
_entry.id   ae454e826f61962f16ca5ee7313a746d
#
_cell.length_a   1.000
_cell.length_b   1.000
_cell.length_c   1.000
_cell.angle_alpha   90.00
_cell.angle_beta   90.00
_cell.angle_gamma   90.00
#
_symmetry.space_group_name_H-M   'P 1'
#
loop_
_entity.id
_entity.type
_entity.pdbx_description
1 polymer ?
#
loop_
_entity_poly.entity_id
_entity_poly.type
_entity_poly.pdbx_seq_one_letter_code
_entity_poly.pdbx_strand_id
1 'polypeptide(L)'
;DMNFNMIRNWVGMTGDEEFYDACDKYGIMVWQDFWLANPCDGPDPQNEDMFLANARDYTLRMRQHPSIGLYCGRNEGYPPATIDKALRQYVAAMNPGMGYISSSADDGVSGHGPYWACTPKFYFEHQTGKLHSERGMPNVMTFEGLSRTLAPNALWPQGDAWGEHDYGMEGAQRGASFNGIIEKAFGKVTDARQFTALAQWENYDGYRAMYESGSKDRMGLIIWMSHSCWPSMTWCCYDYYFEPTAAFFGSKKACEPLHIQLNASTRTPEVVNLAAGEHKQLTAKREVIGLDGKTVKEDVATLDTNDDTTTPLQTLHVDDSYDLGGKNVYIVRLTLSDSNGKVLSTNTYVDSNDHGNLQDLNALPVLGENDIKVSVETVACKDAKKACCSAQDKGCSAQAQSCSAQAKGCSAQAAGCNKSRRIITLENTSKTPAMMVRLNLLDGDGDQILPVDYSDNYFHLLPGEKRTIKVAWNNEDMRKGNPVVDVTGFNVK
;
A
#
# COMPACT_ATOMS: atom_id res chain seq x y z
N ASP A 1 3.74 3.86 -7.54
CA ASP A 1 2.28 3.86 -7.31
C ASP A 1 1.89 3.93 -5.83
N MET A 2 2.72 3.43 -4.90
CA MET A 2 2.49 3.49 -3.44
C MET A 2 2.91 4.82 -2.79
N ASN A 3 3.42 5.78 -3.53
CA ASN A 3 4.04 7.02 -3.05
C ASN A 3 5.31 6.79 -2.21
N PHE A 4 5.92 5.62 -2.30
CA PHE A 4 7.19 5.32 -1.65
C PHE A 4 8.35 6.00 -2.37
N ASN A 5 9.35 6.41 -1.60
CA ASN A 5 10.56 7.08 -2.08
C ASN A 5 11.84 6.32 -1.72
N MET A 6 11.75 5.23 -0.97
CA MET A 6 12.90 4.40 -0.58
C MET A 6 12.55 2.91 -0.63
N ILE A 7 13.50 2.09 -1.05
CA ILE A 7 13.48 0.62 -0.96
C ILE A 7 14.75 0.19 -0.23
N ARG A 8 14.61 -0.74 0.71
CA ARG A 8 15.74 -1.44 1.31
C ARG A 8 15.98 -2.75 0.56
N ASN A 9 17.19 -2.91 0.04
CA ASN A 9 17.67 -4.18 -0.48
C ASN A 9 18.25 -5.00 0.68
N TRP A 10 17.35 -5.72 1.36
CA TRP A 10 17.63 -6.48 2.57
C TRP A 10 18.67 -7.56 2.31
N VAL A 11 19.71 -7.60 3.15
CA VAL A 11 20.89 -8.46 3.06
C VAL A 11 21.47 -8.58 1.64
N GLY A 12 21.31 -7.54 0.81
CA GLY A 12 21.86 -7.51 -0.54
C GLY A 12 21.27 -8.57 -1.48
N MET A 13 20.03 -9.01 -1.29
CA MET A 13 19.41 -10.10 -2.05
C MET A 13 19.34 -9.83 -3.55
N THR A 14 19.06 -8.59 -3.94
CA THR A 14 18.99 -8.20 -5.35
C THR A 14 20.34 -7.68 -5.80
N GLY A 15 20.91 -8.30 -6.82
CA GLY A 15 22.20 -7.91 -7.40
C GLY A 15 22.14 -7.48 -8.85
N ASP A 16 20.94 -7.47 -9.46
CA ASP A 16 20.73 -7.21 -10.87
C ASP A 16 20.75 -5.72 -11.18
N GLU A 17 21.47 -5.31 -12.23
CA GLU A 17 21.57 -3.91 -12.67
C GLU A 17 20.19 -3.29 -12.97
N GLU A 18 19.26 -4.09 -13.51
CA GLU A 18 17.91 -3.67 -13.86
C GLU A 18 17.12 -3.14 -12.64
N PHE A 19 17.37 -3.69 -11.45
CA PHE A 19 16.77 -3.18 -10.21
C PHE A 19 17.25 -1.76 -9.92
N TYR A 20 18.57 -1.52 -9.98
CA TYR A 20 19.14 -0.21 -9.70
C TYR A 20 18.81 0.80 -10.80
N ASP A 21 18.85 0.38 -12.08
CA ASP A 21 18.40 1.18 -13.21
C ASP A 21 16.95 1.62 -13.08
N ALA A 22 16.07 0.73 -12.58
CA ALA A 22 14.69 1.08 -12.30
C ALA A 22 14.58 2.08 -11.15
N CYS A 23 15.35 1.91 -10.06
CA CYS A 23 15.38 2.85 -8.96
C CYS A 23 15.89 4.23 -9.40
N ASP A 24 16.95 4.28 -10.21
CA ASP A 24 17.47 5.51 -10.81
C ASP A 24 16.42 6.21 -11.67
N LYS A 25 15.77 5.44 -12.53
CA LYS A 25 14.74 5.95 -13.46
C LYS A 25 13.51 6.51 -12.75
N TYR A 26 13.08 5.88 -11.66
CA TYR A 26 11.89 6.29 -10.94
C TYR A 26 12.15 7.19 -9.73
N GLY A 27 13.42 7.52 -9.45
CA GLY A 27 13.81 8.37 -8.32
C GLY A 27 13.55 7.69 -6.96
N ILE A 28 13.76 6.38 -6.87
CA ILE A 28 13.60 5.61 -5.64
C ILE A 28 14.96 5.44 -4.98
N MET A 29 15.11 5.96 -3.78
CA MET A 29 16.33 5.78 -3.00
C MET A 29 16.50 4.34 -2.56
N VAL A 30 17.74 3.82 -2.63
CA VAL A 30 18.07 2.46 -2.20
C VAL A 30 18.89 2.52 -0.90
N TRP A 31 18.38 1.85 0.12
CA TRP A 31 19.15 1.44 1.28
C TRP A 31 19.74 0.07 0.97
N GLN A 32 21.06 0.01 0.86
CA GLN A 32 21.79 -1.18 0.42
C GLN A 32 22.45 -1.90 1.61
N ASP A 33 21.97 -3.11 1.92
CA ASP A 33 22.66 -3.98 2.89
C ASP A 33 23.83 -4.72 2.24
N PHE A 34 24.83 -5.05 3.05
CA PHE A 34 25.76 -6.14 2.76
C PHE A 34 25.16 -7.49 3.20
N TRP A 35 25.78 -8.62 2.81
CA TRP A 35 25.23 -9.98 2.91
C TRP A 35 25.35 -10.59 4.32
N LEU A 36 24.99 -9.85 5.36
CA LEU A 36 24.98 -10.30 6.73
C LEU A 36 23.57 -10.25 7.32
N ALA A 37 22.98 -11.43 7.52
CA ALA A 37 21.70 -11.59 8.19
C ALA A 37 21.82 -11.39 9.70
N ASN A 38 20.69 -11.48 10.41
CA ASN A 38 20.67 -11.47 11.88
C ASN A 38 21.70 -12.46 12.44
N PRO A 39 22.38 -12.14 13.54
CA PRO A 39 23.32 -13.07 14.13
C PRO A 39 22.74 -14.44 14.51
N CYS A 40 21.43 -14.51 14.80
CA CYS A 40 20.73 -15.77 15.10
C CYS A 40 20.36 -16.57 13.85
N ASP A 41 20.22 -15.91 12.67
CA ASP A 41 19.70 -16.53 11.45
C ASP A 41 20.81 -16.87 10.43
N GLY A 42 21.98 -16.27 10.58
CA GLY A 42 23.10 -16.49 9.68
C GLY A 42 24.46 -16.39 10.37
N PRO A 43 25.38 -17.32 10.08
CA PRO A 43 26.74 -17.29 10.62
C PRO A 43 27.54 -16.10 10.07
N ASP A 44 28.57 -15.72 10.78
CA ASP A 44 29.58 -14.84 10.22
C ASP A 44 30.32 -15.48 9.05
N PRO A 45 30.89 -14.71 8.11
CA PRO A 45 31.61 -15.25 6.97
C PRO A 45 32.77 -16.14 7.43
N GLN A 46 32.87 -17.36 6.90
CA GLN A 46 33.98 -18.27 7.19
C GLN A 46 35.30 -17.78 6.60
N ASN A 47 35.24 -16.97 5.54
CA ASN A 47 36.38 -16.37 4.90
C ASN A 47 36.16 -14.85 4.77
N GLU A 48 36.67 -14.11 5.75
CA GLU A 48 36.52 -12.65 5.79
C GLU A 48 37.19 -11.97 4.59
N ASP A 49 38.37 -12.45 4.14
CA ASP A 49 39.07 -11.86 3.00
C ASP A 49 38.26 -11.96 1.70
N MET A 50 37.62 -13.10 1.47
CA MET A 50 36.73 -13.29 0.31
C MET A 50 35.51 -12.40 0.43
N PHE A 51 34.87 -12.34 1.61
CA PHE A 51 33.73 -11.46 1.85
C PHE A 51 34.09 -10.00 1.57
N LEU A 52 35.21 -9.54 2.09
CA LEU A 52 35.68 -8.17 1.91
C LEU A 52 36.08 -7.85 0.47
N ALA A 53 36.66 -8.80 -0.25
CA ALA A 53 36.94 -8.67 -1.68
C ALA A 53 35.65 -8.47 -2.49
N ASN A 54 34.62 -9.29 -2.22
CA ASN A 54 33.31 -9.15 -2.83
C ASN A 54 32.62 -7.82 -2.45
N ALA A 55 32.67 -7.44 -1.18
CA ALA A 55 32.07 -6.19 -0.71
C ALA A 55 32.73 -4.96 -1.36
N ARG A 56 34.05 -5.01 -1.56
CA ARG A 56 34.78 -3.96 -2.28
C ARG A 56 34.35 -3.86 -3.73
N ASP A 57 34.30 -4.97 -4.44
CA ASP A 57 33.87 -5.02 -5.85
C ASP A 57 32.42 -4.52 -5.99
N TYR A 58 31.54 -4.99 -5.12
CA TYR A 58 30.14 -4.57 -5.08
C TYR A 58 29.97 -3.07 -4.86
N THR A 59 30.69 -2.49 -3.89
CA THR A 59 30.65 -1.04 -3.63
C THR A 59 31.14 -0.24 -4.84
N LEU A 60 32.17 -0.73 -5.56
CA LEU A 60 32.67 -0.13 -6.78
C LEU A 60 31.63 -0.17 -7.91
N ARG A 61 30.88 -1.26 -8.04
CA ARG A 61 29.83 -1.41 -9.04
C ARG A 61 28.65 -0.49 -8.72
N MET A 62 28.18 -0.52 -7.47
CA MET A 62 26.97 0.22 -7.04
C MET A 62 27.14 1.74 -7.01
N ARG A 63 28.34 2.26 -6.86
CA ARG A 63 28.61 3.71 -6.76
C ARG A 63 28.17 4.53 -7.98
N GLN A 64 27.94 3.89 -9.11
CA GLN A 64 27.47 4.57 -10.34
C GLN A 64 25.97 4.86 -10.32
N HIS A 65 25.19 4.24 -9.41
CA HIS A 65 23.77 4.44 -9.30
C HIS A 65 23.44 5.60 -8.36
N PRO A 66 22.87 6.70 -8.86
CA PRO A 66 22.49 7.85 -8.02
C PRO A 66 21.37 7.53 -7.04
N SER A 67 20.64 6.42 -7.22
CA SER A 67 19.62 5.95 -6.28
C SER A 67 20.19 5.43 -4.96
N ILE A 68 21.44 4.98 -4.91
CA ILE A 68 22.05 4.52 -3.65
C ILE A 68 22.12 5.68 -2.64
N GLY A 69 21.44 5.52 -1.52
CA GLY A 69 21.34 6.54 -0.47
C GLY A 69 22.04 6.18 0.84
N LEU A 70 22.20 4.88 1.12
CA LEU A 70 22.77 4.39 2.39
C LEU A 70 23.28 2.97 2.21
N TYR A 71 24.41 2.65 2.84
CA TYR A 71 24.90 1.29 3.04
C TYR A 71 24.70 0.84 4.48
N CYS A 72 24.37 -0.44 4.68
CA CYS A 72 24.20 -1.05 6.00
C CYS A 72 25.05 -2.31 6.13
N GLY A 73 25.77 -2.42 7.25
CA GLY A 73 26.71 -3.50 7.49
C GLY A 73 26.04 -4.85 7.78
N ARG A 74 25.01 -4.86 8.64
CA ARG A 74 24.31 -6.09 9.05
C ARG A 74 22.86 -5.85 9.40
N ASN A 75 22.03 -6.84 9.13
CA ASN A 75 20.66 -6.88 9.57
C ASN A 75 20.56 -7.20 11.06
N GLU A 76 19.79 -6.41 11.82
CA GLU A 76 19.43 -6.58 13.24
C GLU A 76 20.60 -7.01 14.16
N GLY A 77 21.79 -6.46 13.90
CA GLY A 77 23.01 -6.71 14.65
C GLY A 77 24.19 -5.98 14.03
N TYR A 78 25.39 -6.23 14.54
CA TYR A 78 26.62 -5.59 14.07
C TYR A 78 27.51 -6.62 13.35
N PRO A 79 28.19 -6.24 12.26
CA PRO A 79 29.22 -7.10 11.66
C PRO A 79 30.35 -7.39 12.67
N PRO A 80 31.15 -8.46 12.47
CA PRO A 80 32.44 -8.59 13.15
C PRO A 80 33.23 -7.31 13.00
N ALA A 81 33.95 -6.91 14.07
CA ALA A 81 34.63 -5.61 14.15
C ALA A 81 35.63 -5.36 12.99
N THR A 82 36.27 -6.41 12.50
CA THR A 82 37.18 -6.39 11.33
C THR A 82 36.43 -6.03 10.06
N ILE A 83 35.30 -6.69 9.84
CA ILE A 83 34.43 -6.48 8.68
C ILE A 83 33.79 -5.08 8.76
N ASP A 84 33.22 -4.69 9.89
CA ASP A 84 32.56 -3.38 10.05
C ASP A 84 33.55 -2.23 9.74
N LYS A 85 34.75 -2.30 10.28
CA LYS A 85 35.79 -1.32 10.00
C LYS A 85 36.15 -1.25 8.52
N ALA A 86 36.28 -2.40 7.87
CA ALA A 86 36.64 -2.45 6.45
C ALA A 86 35.52 -1.93 5.56
N LEU A 87 34.25 -2.31 5.81
CA LEU A 87 33.08 -1.84 5.06
C LEU A 87 32.96 -0.31 5.16
N ARG A 88 33.09 0.25 6.35
CA ARG A 88 33.07 1.71 6.57
C ARG A 88 34.18 2.41 5.77
N GLN A 89 35.36 1.83 5.72
CA GLN A 89 36.49 2.38 4.94
C GLN A 89 36.22 2.27 3.43
N TYR A 90 35.64 1.15 2.96
CA TYR A 90 35.33 0.94 1.54
C TYR A 90 34.29 1.95 1.06
N VAL A 91 33.18 2.10 1.79
CA VAL A 91 32.15 3.07 1.44
C VAL A 91 32.74 4.49 1.39
N ALA A 92 33.47 4.90 2.42
CA ALA A 92 34.09 6.23 2.47
C ALA A 92 35.08 6.50 1.33
N ALA A 93 35.85 5.48 0.93
CA ALA A 93 36.88 5.63 -0.12
C ALA A 93 36.33 5.50 -1.53
N MET A 94 35.33 4.65 -1.75
CA MET A 94 34.84 4.29 -3.10
C MET A 94 33.56 5.02 -3.48
N ASN A 95 32.75 5.42 -2.49
CA ASN A 95 31.55 6.22 -2.68
C ASN A 95 31.51 7.41 -1.70
N PRO A 96 32.42 8.41 -1.89
CA PRO A 96 32.59 9.52 -0.96
C PRO A 96 31.28 10.30 -0.74
N GLY A 97 30.96 10.59 0.53
CA GLY A 97 29.75 11.30 0.91
C GLY A 97 28.53 10.39 1.15
N MET A 98 28.64 9.10 0.84
CA MET A 98 27.58 8.13 1.11
C MET A 98 27.55 7.72 2.58
N GLY A 99 26.34 7.60 3.15
CA GLY A 99 26.11 7.12 4.50
C GLY A 99 26.46 5.63 4.66
N TYR A 100 26.98 5.28 5.82
CA TYR A 100 27.15 3.89 6.26
C TYR A 100 26.72 3.75 7.71
N ILE A 101 25.87 2.78 7.99
CA ILE A 101 25.50 2.34 9.33
C ILE A 101 25.91 0.88 9.54
N SER A 102 26.29 0.54 10.76
CA SER A 102 26.74 -0.82 11.08
C SER A 102 25.57 -1.79 11.26
N SER A 103 24.47 -1.31 11.84
CA SER A 103 23.29 -2.13 12.16
C SER A 103 22.02 -1.51 11.63
N SER A 104 21.15 -2.34 11.05
CA SER A 104 19.82 -1.90 10.56
C SER A 104 18.83 -1.62 11.70
N ALA A 105 19.13 -2.02 12.92
CA ALA A 105 18.20 -1.89 14.04
C ALA A 105 18.63 -0.89 15.11
N ASP A 106 19.96 -0.72 15.32
CA ASP A 106 20.49 -0.09 16.51
C ASP A 106 21.41 1.13 16.25
N ASP A 107 21.94 1.27 15.05
CA ASP A 107 22.87 2.35 14.68
C ASP A 107 22.12 3.57 14.13
N GLY A 108 21.53 4.36 15.02
CA GLY A 108 20.78 5.57 14.66
C GLY A 108 19.38 5.34 14.11
N VAL A 109 18.99 4.10 13.92
CA VAL A 109 17.70 3.65 13.40
C VAL A 109 17.00 2.72 14.39
N SER A 110 15.77 2.29 14.09
CA SER A 110 15.02 1.31 14.88
C SER A 110 14.51 0.23 13.91
N GLY A 111 14.76 -1.05 14.18
CA GLY A 111 14.48 -2.10 13.20
C GLY A 111 14.04 -3.45 13.76
N HIS A 112 13.51 -3.50 14.97
CA HIS A 112 13.03 -4.73 15.61
C HIS A 112 11.49 -4.85 15.56
N GLY A 113 10.88 -4.55 14.44
CA GLY A 113 9.44 -4.67 14.24
C GLY A 113 8.60 -3.59 14.94
N PRO A 114 7.38 -3.91 15.41
CA PRO A 114 6.77 -5.25 15.53
C PRO A 114 6.43 -5.91 14.19
N TYR A 115 6.34 -7.26 14.21
CA TYR A 115 5.96 -8.08 13.05
C TYR A 115 4.63 -8.81 13.29
N TRP A 116 3.97 -8.58 14.41
CA TRP A 116 2.65 -9.10 14.73
C TRP A 116 1.58 -8.02 14.55
N ALA A 117 0.31 -8.44 14.52
CA ALA A 117 -0.80 -7.52 14.37
C ALA A 117 -0.94 -6.62 15.59
N CYS A 118 -1.00 -5.32 15.34
CA CYS A 118 -1.26 -4.28 16.31
C CYS A 118 -2.44 -3.41 15.86
N THR A 119 -3.15 -2.84 16.83
CA THR A 119 -4.20 -1.87 16.52
C THR A 119 -3.60 -0.56 15.96
N PRO A 120 -4.34 0.22 15.17
CA PRO A 120 -3.88 1.54 14.73
C PRO A 120 -3.34 2.42 15.87
N LYS A 121 -4.01 2.43 17.02
CA LYS A 121 -3.60 3.17 18.21
C LYS A 121 -2.18 2.80 18.67
N PHE A 122 -1.84 1.51 18.67
CA PHE A 122 -0.51 1.04 19.07
C PHE A 122 0.62 1.73 18.29
N TYR A 123 0.46 1.86 16.97
CA TYR A 123 1.51 2.47 16.14
C TYR A 123 1.74 3.93 16.47
N PHE A 124 0.70 4.69 16.81
CA PHE A 124 0.83 6.09 17.24
C PHE A 124 1.47 6.25 18.64
N GLU A 125 1.27 5.27 19.52
CA GLU A 125 1.82 5.32 20.89
C GLU A 125 3.25 4.80 20.99
N HIS A 126 3.70 4.01 20.01
CA HIS A 126 5.01 3.35 20.04
C HIS A 126 5.94 3.85 18.92
N GLN A 127 6.07 5.17 18.80
CA GLN A 127 7.03 5.80 17.92
C GLN A 127 8.35 6.07 18.66
N THR A 128 9.47 5.90 17.96
CA THR A 128 10.82 6.05 18.55
C THR A 128 11.51 7.36 18.18
N GLY A 129 10.93 8.19 17.30
CA GLY A 129 11.59 9.37 16.75
C GLY A 129 12.78 9.05 15.85
N LYS A 130 12.88 7.79 15.38
CA LYS A 130 13.93 7.30 14.48
C LYS A 130 13.30 6.73 13.21
N LEU A 131 14.10 6.63 12.13
CA LEU A 131 13.71 5.85 10.96
C LEU A 131 13.52 4.38 11.38
N HIS A 132 12.36 3.83 11.13
CA HIS A 132 12.10 2.40 11.27
C HIS A 132 12.54 1.68 10.00
N SER A 133 13.56 0.83 10.10
CA SER A 133 14.04 0.05 8.97
C SER A 133 13.17 -1.15 8.65
N GLU A 134 12.37 -1.61 9.61
CA GLU A 134 11.48 -2.75 9.45
C GLU A 134 10.27 -2.67 10.38
N ARG A 135 9.08 -2.81 9.82
CA ARG A 135 7.83 -2.97 10.56
C ARG A 135 6.81 -3.66 9.67
N GLY A 136 6.08 -4.62 10.19
CA GLY A 136 5.08 -5.37 9.42
C GLY A 136 4.03 -6.00 10.30
N MET A 137 3.07 -6.68 9.67
CA MET A 137 2.06 -7.49 10.35
C MET A 137 1.63 -8.63 9.42
N PRO A 138 1.00 -9.71 9.92
CA PRO A 138 0.45 -10.76 9.07
C PRO A 138 -0.40 -10.15 7.93
N ASN A 139 -0.21 -10.67 6.74
CA ASN A 139 -0.91 -10.20 5.54
C ASN A 139 -1.50 -11.39 4.81
N VAL A 140 -2.77 -11.64 5.06
CA VAL A 140 -3.48 -12.76 4.45
C VAL A 140 -3.85 -12.38 3.01
N MET A 141 -3.66 -13.31 2.08
CA MET A 141 -4.09 -13.16 0.69
C MET A 141 -5.59 -12.88 0.61
N THR A 142 -6.04 -12.37 -0.52
CA THR A 142 -7.47 -12.37 -0.84
C THR A 142 -8.01 -13.79 -0.90
N PHE A 143 -9.32 -13.96 -0.92
CA PHE A 143 -9.91 -15.30 -1.03
C PHE A 143 -9.47 -16.01 -2.32
N GLU A 144 -9.33 -15.28 -3.41
CA GLU A 144 -8.86 -15.80 -4.69
C GLU A 144 -7.41 -16.27 -4.61
N GLY A 145 -6.51 -15.47 -4.02
CA GLY A 145 -5.11 -15.84 -3.78
C GLY A 145 -5.01 -17.07 -2.86
N LEU A 146 -5.76 -17.08 -1.76
CA LEU A 146 -5.81 -18.21 -0.84
C LEU A 146 -6.32 -19.50 -1.54
N SER A 147 -7.35 -19.38 -2.38
CA SER A 147 -7.91 -20.53 -3.12
C SER A 147 -6.98 -21.09 -4.19
N ARG A 148 -6.02 -20.30 -4.67
CA ARG A 148 -4.93 -20.78 -5.55
C ARG A 148 -3.82 -21.47 -4.77
N THR A 149 -3.67 -21.11 -3.52
CA THR A 149 -2.58 -21.57 -2.64
C THR A 149 -2.95 -22.86 -1.91
N LEU A 150 -4.15 -22.94 -1.35
CA LEU A 150 -4.60 -24.05 -0.52
C LEU A 150 -5.62 -24.93 -1.22
N ALA A 151 -5.58 -26.23 -0.93
CA ALA A 151 -6.62 -27.15 -1.36
C ALA A 151 -8.00 -26.77 -0.76
N PRO A 152 -9.12 -27.01 -1.47
CA PRO A 152 -10.45 -26.58 -1.02
C PRO A 152 -10.84 -27.03 0.40
N ASN A 153 -10.40 -28.22 0.81
CA ASN A 153 -10.66 -28.77 2.15
C ASN A 153 -9.71 -28.20 3.23
N ALA A 154 -8.67 -27.44 2.85
CA ALA A 154 -7.73 -26.81 3.77
C ALA A 154 -7.97 -25.28 3.91
N LEU A 155 -8.94 -24.72 3.16
CA LEU A 155 -9.25 -23.30 3.21
C LEU A 155 -9.81 -22.89 4.59
N TRP A 156 -10.58 -23.75 5.25
CA TRP A 156 -11.16 -23.49 6.55
C TRP A 156 -11.57 -24.78 7.26
N PRO A 157 -11.42 -24.90 8.60
CA PRO A 157 -10.77 -23.93 9.49
C PRO A 157 -9.26 -23.84 9.23
N GLN A 158 -8.62 -22.79 9.78
CA GLN A 158 -7.17 -22.64 9.75
C GLN A 158 -6.49 -23.84 10.41
N GLY A 159 -5.53 -24.45 9.75
CA GLY A 159 -4.82 -25.64 10.20
C GLY A 159 -3.40 -25.68 9.66
N ASP A 160 -2.78 -26.86 9.62
CA ASP A 160 -1.37 -27.07 9.26
C ASP A 160 -1.00 -26.46 7.90
N ALA A 161 -1.88 -26.57 6.91
CA ALA A 161 -1.65 -25.99 5.59
C ALA A 161 -1.49 -24.45 5.63
N TRP A 162 -2.16 -23.77 6.55
CA TRP A 162 -1.95 -22.34 6.78
C TRP A 162 -0.57 -22.08 7.41
N GLY A 163 -0.15 -22.96 8.34
CA GLY A 163 1.18 -22.90 8.95
C GLY A 163 2.30 -23.13 7.93
N GLU A 164 2.10 -24.07 6.99
CA GLU A 164 3.04 -24.29 5.87
C GLU A 164 3.23 -23.07 4.98
N HIS A 165 2.23 -22.17 4.95
CA HIS A 165 2.30 -20.89 4.25
C HIS A 165 2.54 -19.71 5.21
N ASP A 166 3.32 -19.96 6.27
CA ASP A 166 3.83 -18.99 7.25
C ASP A 166 2.78 -18.35 8.16
N TYR A 167 1.50 -18.72 8.08
CA TYR A 167 0.49 -18.19 8.95
C TYR A 167 0.56 -18.86 10.33
N GLY A 168 0.85 -18.09 11.36
CA GLY A 168 0.97 -18.62 12.72
C GLY A 168 2.38 -19.03 13.14
N MET A 169 3.38 -18.87 12.28
CA MET A 169 4.79 -19.09 12.61
C MET A 169 5.22 -18.26 13.82
N GLU A 170 5.88 -18.87 14.79
CA GLU A 170 6.30 -18.20 16.01
C GLU A 170 7.32 -17.09 15.73
N GLY A 171 7.21 -15.99 16.46
CA GLY A 171 8.12 -14.83 16.35
C GLY A 171 7.79 -13.89 15.22
N ALA A 172 7.46 -14.42 14.07
CA ALA A 172 7.28 -13.61 12.86
C ALA A 172 5.87 -13.02 12.74
N GLN A 173 4.83 -13.86 12.78
CA GLN A 173 3.49 -13.41 12.41
C GLN A 173 2.50 -13.44 13.53
N ARG A 174 2.63 -14.42 14.39
CA ARG A 174 1.70 -14.59 15.50
C ARG A 174 0.23 -14.52 15.02
N GLY A 175 -0.15 -15.43 14.12
CA GLY A 175 -1.51 -15.50 13.56
C GLY A 175 -2.60 -15.42 14.61
N ALA A 176 -2.35 -15.94 15.82
CA ALA A 176 -3.29 -15.80 16.95
C ALA A 176 -3.56 -14.33 17.33
N SER A 177 -2.56 -13.44 17.26
CA SER A 177 -2.78 -12.01 17.53
C SER A 177 -3.63 -11.35 16.47
N PHE A 178 -3.45 -11.76 15.21
CA PHE A 178 -4.23 -11.27 14.09
C PHE A 178 -5.69 -11.75 14.17
N ASN A 179 -5.91 -13.04 14.44
CA ASN A 179 -7.24 -13.58 14.68
C ASN A 179 -7.93 -12.87 15.85
N GLY A 180 -7.21 -12.64 16.95
CA GLY A 180 -7.75 -11.98 18.14
C GLY A 180 -8.22 -10.55 17.89
N ILE A 181 -7.51 -9.79 17.05
CA ILE A 181 -7.93 -8.44 16.64
C ILE A 181 -9.21 -8.52 15.81
N ILE A 182 -9.25 -9.40 14.79
CA ILE A 182 -10.43 -9.60 13.94
C ILE A 182 -11.64 -10.02 14.75
N GLU A 183 -11.51 -11.02 15.63
CA GLU A 183 -12.61 -11.49 16.45
C GLU A 183 -13.11 -10.44 17.45
N LYS A 184 -12.21 -9.65 18.00
CA LYS A 184 -12.59 -8.52 18.86
C LYS A 184 -13.38 -7.47 18.09
N ALA A 185 -12.92 -7.11 16.88
CA ALA A 185 -13.54 -6.07 16.07
C ALA A 185 -14.87 -6.52 15.48
N PHE A 186 -14.94 -7.70 14.88
CA PHE A 186 -16.07 -8.12 14.04
C PHE A 186 -16.87 -9.30 14.60
N GLY A 187 -16.39 -9.94 15.67
CA GLY A 187 -16.98 -11.14 16.24
C GLY A 187 -16.46 -12.43 15.59
N LYS A 188 -17.14 -13.55 15.88
CA LYS A 188 -16.71 -14.88 15.42
C LYS A 188 -16.74 -15.00 13.89
N VAL A 189 -15.64 -15.45 13.33
CA VAL A 189 -15.49 -15.78 11.90
C VAL A 189 -15.81 -17.26 11.66
N THR A 190 -16.50 -17.57 10.58
CA THR A 190 -17.02 -18.92 10.31
C THR A 190 -16.49 -19.57 9.03
N ASP A 191 -15.90 -18.81 8.12
CA ASP A 191 -15.39 -19.33 6.85
C ASP A 191 -14.21 -18.49 6.32
N ALA A 192 -13.48 -19.05 5.35
CA ALA A 192 -12.30 -18.43 4.78
C ALA A 192 -12.60 -17.14 4.01
N ARG A 193 -13.74 -17.06 3.31
CA ARG A 193 -14.10 -15.86 2.54
C ARG A 193 -14.36 -14.68 3.46
N GLN A 194 -15.11 -14.90 4.53
CA GLN A 194 -15.33 -13.89 5.58
C GLN A 194 -13.99 -13.49 6.22
N PHE A 195 -13.17 -14.48 6.59
CA PHE A 195 -11.88 -14.21 7.23
C PHE A 195 -10.97 -13.36 6.34
N THR A 196 -10.79 -13.72 5.08
CA THR A 196 -9.91 -12.98 4.17
C THR A 196 -10.41 -11.55 3.91
N ALA A 197 -11.73 -11.35 3.80
CA ALA A 197 -12.29 -10.00 3.65
C ALA A 197 -12.01 -9.11 4.88
N LEU A 198 -12.16 -9.66 6.09
CA LEU A 198 -11.85 -8.95 7.34
C LEU A 198 -10.34 -8.75 7.51
N ALA A 199 -9.53 -9.72 7.11
CA ALA A 199 -8.08 -9.60 7.09
C ALA A 199 -7.61 -8.46 6.18
N GLN A 200 -8.24 -8.27 5.01
CA GLN A 200 -7.96 -7.11 4.16
C GLN A 200 -8.29 -5.78 4.87
N TRP A 201 -9.38 -5.72 5.64
CA TRP A 201 -9.71 -4.52 6.41
C TRP A 201 -8.63 -4.19 7.44
N GLU A 202 -8.27 -5.17 8.28
CA GLU A 202 -7.21 -5.01 9.29
C GLU A 202 -5.85 -4.65 8.65
N ASN A 203 -5.52 -5.24 7.51
CA ASN A 203 -4.31 -4.91 6.78
C ASN A 203 -4.34 -3.47 6.22
N TYR A 204 -5.49 -3.02 5.69
CA TYR A 204 -5.63 -1.63 5.25
C TYR A 204 -5.36 -0.65 6.39
N ASP A 205 -6.08 -0.81 7.51
CA ASP A 205 -5.99 0.09 8.64
C ASP A 205 -4.63 0.01 9.35
N GLY A 206 -4.07 -1.19 9.49
CA GLY A 206 -2.77 -1.41 10.13
C GLY A 206 -1.62 -0.78 9.35
N TYR A 207 -1.52 -1.07 8.05
CA TYR A 207 -0.44 -0.49 7.21
C TYR A 207 -0.61 1.02 7.02
N ARG A 208 -1.85 1.52 6.91
CA ARG A 208 -2.11 2.96 6.92
C ARG A 208 -1.59 3.59 8.22
N ALA A 209 -1.94 3.05 9.36
CA ALA A 209 -1.54 3.57 10.67
C ALA A 209 -0.03 3.51 10.91
N MET A 210 0.68 2.49 10.40
CA MET A 210 2.15 2.42 10.47
C MET A 210 2.81 3.66 9.86
N TYR A 211 2.33 4.11 8.69
CA TYR A 211 2.86 5.30 8.01
C TYR A 211 2.34 6.61 8.60
N GLU A 212 1.04 6.70 8.89
CA GLU A 212 0.44 7.91 9.48
C GLU A 212 1.05 8.25 10.83
N SER A 213 1.36 7.23 11.65
CA SER A 213 1.98 7.43 12.97
C SER A 213 3.39 8.00 12.91
N GLY A 214 4.14 7.72 11.84
CA GLY A 214 5.49 8.25 11.63
C GLY A 214 5.55 9.68 11.12
N SER A 215 4.44 10.26 10.70
CA SER A 215 4.42 11.57 10.04
C SER A 215 4.84 12.72 10.95
N LYS A 216 4.60 12.63 12.24
CA LYS A 216 4.91 13.68 13.21
C LYS A 216 6.40 13.96 13.33
N ASP A 217 7.22 12.92 13.43
CA ASP A 217 8.66 13.03 13.61
C ASP A 217 9.43 12.96 12.28
N ARG A 218 8.73 12.66 11.19
CA ARG A 218 9.24 12.66 9.81
C ARG A 218 10.46 11.80 9.54
N MET A 219 10.69 10.82 10.38
CA MET A 219 11.84 9.92 10.22
C MET A 219 11.54 8.82 9.21
N GLY A 220 10.26 8.48 9.02
CA GLY A 220 9.84 7.50 8.02
C GLY A 220 9.87 6.06 8.49
N LEU A 221 9.44 5.19 7.59
CA LEU A 221 9.29 3.77 7.81
C LEU A 221 9.57 3.01 6.52
N ILE A 222 10.33 1.95 6.61
CA ILE A 222 10.44 0.91 5.58
C ILE A 222 9.65 -0.29 6.09
N ILE A 223 8.67 -0.75 5.31
CA ILE A 223 7.89 -1.92 5.71
C ILE A 223 8.64 -3.21 5.43
N TRP A 224 8.50 -4.17 6.31
CA TRP A 224 8.86 -5.54 6.14
C TRP A 224 7.60 -6.32 5.76
N MET A 225 7.37 -6.69 4.49
CA MET A 225 8.16 -6.43 3.27
C MET A 225 7.24 -6.14 2.07
N SER A 226 7.77 -6.02 0.84
CA SER A 226 6.94 -5.66 -0.31
C SER A 226 6.10 -6.84 -0.84
N HIS A 227 6.71 -8.00 -1.03
CA HIS A 227 6.07 -9.23 -1.52
C HIS A 227 6.90 -10.46 -1.15
N SER A 228 6.27 -11.62 -1.21
CA SER A 228 6.88 -12.90 -0.91
C SER A 228 7.45 -13.55 -2.18
N CYS A 229 8.53 -14.33 -2.04
CA CYS A 229 9.11 -15.13 -3.12
C CYS A 229 8.39 -16.47 -3.35
N TRP A 230 7.42 -16.80 -2.52
CA TRP A 230 6.54 -17.98 -2.61
C TRP A 230 5.18 -17.63 -1.97
N PRO A 231 4.10 -18.44 -2.15
CA PRO A 231 2.78 -18.12 -1.60
C PRO A 231 2.78 -18.12 -0.06
N SER A 232 3.21 -17.04 0.56
CA SER A 232 3.29 -16.82 2.00
C SER A 232 2.22 -15.84 2.47
N MET A 233 1.75 -16.01 3.70
CA MET A 233 0.79 -15.13 4.37
C MET A 233 1.49 -14.21 5.37
N THR A 234 2.67 -13.70 5.01
CA THR A 234 3.46 -12.79 5.85
C THR A 234 3.84 -11.53 5.09
N TRP A 235 3.68 -10.40 5.77
CA TRP A 235 4.31 -9.10 5.52
C TRP A 235 4.37 -8.63 4.06
N CYS A 236 3.28 -8.69 3.31
CA CYS A 236 3.30 -8.29 1.91
C CYS A 236 2.34 -7.15 1.58
N CYS A 237 2.73 -6.24 0.66
CA CYS A 237 1.81 -5.30 0.05
C CYS A 237 1.06 -5.89 -1.13
N TYR A 238 1.68 -6.81 -1.86
CA TYR A 238 1.03 -7.67 -2.84
C TYR A 238 1.43 -9.12 -2.59
N ASP A 239 0.51 -10.00 -2.91
CA ASP A 239 0.73 -11.42 -2.71
C ASP A 239 1.69 -12.01 -3.76
N TYR A 240 1.98 -13.29 -3.62
CA TYR A 240 2.82 -14.03 -4.57
C TYR A 240 2.33 -13.95 -6.02
N TYR A 241 1.03 -13.79 -6.22
CA TYR A 241 0.39 -13.70 -7.55
C TYR A 241 0.37 -12.28 -8.11
N PHE A 242 1.04 -11.33 -7.48
CA PHE A 242 1.06 -9.91 -7.81
C PHE A 242 -0.30 -9.20 -7.68
N GLU A 243 -1.19 -9.72 -6.84
CA GLU A 243 -2.39 -9.00 -6.48
C GLU A 243 -2.07 -7.93 -5.42
N PRO A 244 -2.32 -6.63 -5.69
CA PRO A 244 -2.18 -5.59 -4.69
C PRO A 244 -3.26 -5.77 -3.62
N THR A 245 -2.84 -6.07 -2.39
CA THR A 245 -3.73 -6.28 -1.25
C THR A 245 -4.17 -4.95 -0.63
N ALA A 246 -5.05 -5.00 0.36
CA ALA A 246 -5.46 -3.81 1.08
C ALA A 246 -4.30 -3.10 1.81
N ALA A 247 -3.23 -3.84 2.18
CA ALA A 247 -1.99 -3.27 2.71
C ALA A 247 -1.32 -2.29 1.72
N PHE A 248 -1.33 -2.62 0.42
CA PHE A 248 -0.84 -1.73 -0.63
C PHE A 248 -1.60 -0.40 -0.63
N PHE A 249 -2.94 -0.45 -0.60
CA PHE A 249 -3.78 0.75 -0.69
C PHE A 249 -3.79 1.56 0.61
N GLY A 250 -3.72 0.93 1.77
CA GLY A 250 -3.56 1.60 3.05
C GLY A 250 -2.23 2.37 3.12
N SER A 251 -1.13 1.74 2.72
CA SER A 251 0.19 2.38 2.62
C SER A 251 0.19 3.55 1.62
N LYS A 252 -0.36 3.33 0.42
CA LYS A 252 -0.49 4.36 -0.62
C LYS A 252 -1.25 5.58 -0.13
N LYS A 253 -2.35 5.36 0.61
CA LYS A 253 -3.17 6.43 1.18
C LYS A 253 -2.38 7.24 2.20
N ALA A 254 -1.72 6.58 3.15
CA ALA A 254 -0.94 7.25 4.19
C ALA A 254 0.28 8.02 3.66
N CYS A 255 0.83 7.61 2.51
CA CYS A 255 2.00 8.23 1.90
C CYS A 255 1.65 9.32 0.86
N GLU A 256 0.44 9.87 0.86
CA GLU A 256 0.11 11.05 0.05
C GLU A 256 1.02 12.23 0.45
N PRO A 257 1.63 12.97 -0.50
CA PRO A 257 2.53 14.09 -0.18
C PRO A 257 1.85 15.22 0.62
N LEU A 258 0.56 15.44 0.37
CA LEU A 258 -0.32 16.28 1.18
C LEU A 258 -1.51 15.42 1.62
N HIS A 259 -1.64 15.21 2.92
CA HIS A 259 -2.53 14.20 3.51
C HIS A 259 -3.32 14.77 4.68
N ILE A 260 -4.57 14.34 4.83
CA ILE A 260 -5.35 14.57 6.03
C ILE A 260 -5.62 13.23 6.73
N GLN A 261 -5.23 13.12 7.99
CA GLN A 261 -5.31 11.88 8.77
C GLN A 261 -6.01 12.06 10.12
N LEU A 262 -6.36 10.95 10.75
CA LEU A 262 -6.82 10.88 12.13
C LEU A 262 -5.76 10.19 12.99
N ASN A 263 -5.21 10.91 13.96
CA ASN A 263 -4.35 10.29 14.96
C ASN A 263 -5.17 9.32 15.81
N ALA A 264 -4.88 8.03 15.66
CA ALA A 264 -5.67 6.96 16.28
C ALA A 264 -5.54 6.90 17.83
N SER A 265 -4.49 7.52 18.39
CA SER A 265 -4.32 7.58 19.85
C SER A 265 -5.11 8.73 20.47
N THR A 266 -5.06 9.92 19.87
CA THR A 266 -5.65 11.13 20.42
C THR A 266 -7.00 11.52 19.81
N ARG A 267 -7.40 10.84 18.72
CA ARG A 267 -8.56 11.21 17.87
C ARG A 267 -8.48 12.64 17.33
N THR A 268 -7.28 13.16 17.17
CA THR A 268 -7.02 14.47 16.61
C THR A 268 -6.81 14.35 15.09
N PRO A 269 -7.64 14.99 14.27
CA PRO A 269 -7.34 15.13 12.86
C PRO A 269 -6.10 15.98 12.64
N GLU A 270 -5.27 15.60 11.68
CA GLU A 270 -3.99 16.25 11.38
C GLU A 270 -3.85 16.44 9.87
N VAL A 271 -3.36 17.61 9.45
CA VAL A 271 -2.93 17.85 8.06
C VAL A 271 -1.42 17.69 7.99
N VAL A 272 -0.97 16.73 7.20
CA VAL A 272 0.43 16.38 7.01
C VAL A 272 0.86 16.82 5.61
N ASN A 273 1.87 17.67 5.54
CA ASN A 273 2.50 18.08 4.30
C ASN A 273 3.96 17.62 4.31
N LEU A 274 4.25 16.54 3.54
CA LEU A 274 5.60 15.98 3.45
C LEU A 274 6.47 16.77 2.47
N ALA A 275 5.99 16.94 1.23
CA ALA A 275 6.75 17.55 0.16
C ALA A 275 5.83 18.08 -0.95
N ALA A 276 4.70 18.69 -0.59
CA ALA A 276 3.72 19.18 -1.56
C ALA A 276 3.86 20.69 -1.85
N GLY A 277 4.84 21.36 -1.26
CA GLY A 277 5.03 22.80 -1.35
C GLY A 277 4.17 23.60 -0.38
N GLU A 278 4.20 24.92 -0.52
CA GLU A 278 3.37 25.80 0.27
C GLU A 278 1.92 25.80 -0.23
N HIS A 279 0.97 25.63 0.68
CA HIS A 279 -0.46 25.75 0.42
C HIS A 279 -1.11 26.73 1.38
N LYS A 280 -1.90 27.64 0.82
CA LYS A 280 -2.63 28.67 1.58
C LYS A 280 -4.13 28.44 1.53
N GLN A 281 -4.80 28.83 2.60
CA GLN A 281 -6.26 28.82 2.71
C GLN A 281 -6.87 27.45 2.37
N LEU A 282 -6.23 26.38 2.84
CA LEU A 282 -6.79 25.03 2.75
C LEU A 282 -8.02 24.96 3.65
N THR A 283 -9.02 24.22 3.19
CA THR A 283 -10.22 23.90 3.97
C THR A 283 -10.16 22.43 4.40
N ALA A 284 -10.12 22.19 5.69
CA ALA A 284 -10.22 20.87 6.31
C ALA A 284 -11.61 20.64 6.88
N LYS A 285 -12.39 19.79 6.23
CA LYS A 285 -13.73 19.36 6.66
C LYS A 285 -13.64 18.07 7.44
N ARG A 286 -14.32 17.95 8.55
CA ARG A 286 -14.38 16.80 9.43
C ARG A 286 -15.83 16.43 9.68
N GLU A 287 -16.19 15.18 9.41
CA GLU A 287 -17.55 14.68 9.55
C GLU A 287 -17.56 13.42 10.42
N VAL A 288 -18.49 13.37 11.36
CA VAL A 288 -18.87 12.13 12.06
C VAL A 288 -20.19 11.67 11.48
N ILE A 289 -20.25 10.44 11.03
CA ILE A 289 -21.36 9.89 10.25
C ILE A 289 -21.81 8.59 10.90
N GLY A 290 -23.11 8.46 11.12
CA GLY A 290 -23.71 7.22 11.62
C GLY A 290 -23.73 6.11 10.58
N LEU A 291 -23.97 4.86 11.03
CA LEU A 291 -24.10 3.72 10.12
C LEU A 291 -25.33 3.78 9.21
N ASP A 292 -26.26 4.71 9.47
CA ASP A 292 -27.38 5.05 8.57
C ASP A 292 -26.98 6.04 7.46
N GLY A 293 -25.70 6.40 7.38
CA GLY A 293 -25.13 7.30 6.39
C GLY A 293 -25.38 8.78 6.64
N LYS A 294 -25.99 9.16 7.78
CA LYS A 294 -26.25 10.56 8.11
C LYS A 294 -25.09 11.19 8.86
N THR A 295 -24.71 12.39 8.46
CA THR A 295 -23.75 13.22 9.20
C THR A 295 -24.41 13.70 10.49
N VAL A 296 -23.85 13.33 11.64
CA VAL A 296 -24.31 13.74 12.97
C VAL A 296 -23.53 14.95 13.48
N LYS A 297 -22.32 15.16 12.98
CA LYS A 297 -21.47 16.31 13.28
C LYS A 297 -20.61 16.67 12.07
N GLU A 298 -20.50 17.96 11.83
CA GLU A 298 -19.62 18.53 10.82
C GLU A 298 -18.89 19.74 11.40
N ASP A 299 -17.59 19.80 11.18
CA ASP A 299 -16.73 20.92 11.50
C ASP A 299 -15.82 21.26 10.32
N VAL A 300 -15.53 22.56 10.17
CA VAL A 300 -14.66 23.06 9.10
C VAL A 300 -13.60 23.98 9.73
N ALA A 301 -12.35 23.77 9.31
CA ALA A 301 -11.23 24.63 9.68
C ALA A 301 -10.48 25.11 8.44
N THR A 302 -9.94 26.32 8.49
CA THR A 302 -9.05 26.86 7.47
C THR A 302 -7.63 26.91 8.00
N LEU A 303 -6.64 26.52 7.18
CA LEU A 303 -5.23 26.50 7.56
C LEU A 303 -4.32 26.76 6.36
N ASP A 304 -3.10 27.15 6.69
CA ASP A 304 -1.96 27.17 5.76
C ASP A 304 -0.99 26.05 6.13
N THR A 305 -0.21 25.53 5.17
CA THR A 305 0.81 24.53 5.43
C THR A 305 2.01 24.70 4.50
N ASN A 306 3.19 24.29 4.97
CA ASN A 306 4.43 24.25 4.20
C ASN A 306 4.96 22.82 4.20
N ASP A 307 5.97 22.57 3.38
CA ASP A 307 6.72 21.33 3.42
C ASP A 307 7.19 21.01 4.84
N ASP A 308 7.26 19.74 5.12
CA ASP A 308 7.76 19.22 6.38
C ASP A 308 6.98 19.71 7.61
N THR A 309 5.65 19.79 7.52
CA THR A 309 4.78 20.18 8.63
C THR A 309 3.66 19.19 8.91
N THR A 310 3.32 19.04 10.18
CA THR A 310 2.10 18.38 10.64
C THR A 310 1.30 19.38 11.46
N THR A 311 0.10 19.71 11.00
CA THR A 311 -0.79 20.70 11.65
C THR A 311 -1.96 19.97 12.29
N PRO A 312 -2.01 19.87 13.63
CA PRO A 312 -3.15 19.29 14.33
C PRO A 312 -4.37 20.23 14.24
N LEU A 313 -5.55 19.63 14.10
CA LEU A 313 -6.83 20.30 14.17
C LEU A 313 -7.46 20.06 15.55
N GLN A 314 -8.69 20.53 15.74
CA GLN A 314 -9.42 20.26 16.97
C GLN A 314 -9.73 18.76 17.10
N THR A 315 -9.43 18.19 18.25
CA THR A 315 -9.72 16.79 18.58
C THR A 315 -11.22 16.47 18.44
N LEU A 316 -11.52 15.31 17.87
CA LEU A 316 -12.87 14.80 17.78
C LEU A 316 -13.25 14.12 19.10
N HIS A 317 -14.29 14.63 19.72
CA HIS A 317 -14.92 13.99 20.87
C HIS A 317 -16.28 13.46 20.43
N VAL A 318 -16.41 12.14 20.32
CA VAL A 318 -17.67 11.48 20.04
C VAL A 318 -18.16 10.86 21.34
N ASP A 319 -19.29 11.32 21.84
CA ASP A 319 -19.88 10.90 23.10
C ASP A 319 -21.39 10.61 22.94
N ASP A 320 -22.07 10.30 24.02
CA ASP A 320 -23.48 9.94 24.04
C ASP A 320 -24.43 11.07 23.59
N SER A 321 -23.93 12.29 23.38
CA SER A 321 -24.71 13.38 22.82
C SER A 321 -24.94 13.29 21.32
N TYR A 322 -24.17 12.41 20.64
CA TYR A 322 -24.31 12.18 19.20
C TYR A 322 -25.40 11.12 18.96
N ASP A 323 -26.37 11.45 18.11
CA ASP A 323 -27.41 10.49 17.70
C ASP A 323 -26.83 9.50 16.66
N LEU A 324 -26.23 8.45 17.16
CA LEU A 324 -25.71 7.34 16.33
C LEU A 324 -26.76 6.23 16.10
N GLY A 325 -28.06 6.50 16.39
CA GLY A 325 -29.12 5.50 16.24
C GLY A 325 -29.00 4.32 17.22
N GLY A 326 -28.44 4.53 18.40
CA GLY A 326 -28.20 3.50 19.40
C GLY A 326 -27.04 2.56 19.06
N LYS A 327 -26.13 2.97 18.18
CA LYS A 327 -24.91 2.25 17.79
C LYS A 327 -23.68 2.85 18.44
N ASN A 328 -22.66 2.04 18.68
CA ASN A 328 -21.36 2.51 19.17
C ASN A 328 -20.39 2.85 18.02
N VAL A 329 -20.61 2.25 16.84
CA VAL A 329 -19.74 2.41 15.66
C VAL A 329 -20.18 3.64 14.84
N TYR A 330 -19.19 4.41 14.40
CA TYR A 330 -19.38 5.59 13.55
C TYR A 330 -18.25 5.68 12.52
N ILE A 331 -18.50 6.48 11.49
CA ILE A 331 -17.54 6.78 10.42
C ILE A 331 -17.01 8.20 10.63
N VAL A 332 -15.70 8.38 10.55
CA VAL A 332 -15.04 9.68 10.49
C VAL A 332 -14.59 9.93 9.07
N ARG A 333 -15.13 10.95 8.41
CA ARG A 333 -14.69 11.40 7.09
C ARG A 333 -13.91 12.71 7.25
N LEU A 334 -12.69 12.72 6.72
CA LEU A 334 -11.81 13.87 6.66
C LEU A 334 -11.61 14.25 5.19
N THR A 335 -11.78 15.54 4.86
CA THR A 335 -11.59 16.03 3.49
C THR A 335 -10.78 17.32 3.53
N LEU A 336 -9.69 17.36 2.78
CA LEU A 336 -8.85 18.53 2.58
C LEU A 336 -9.05 19.06 1.16
N SER A 337 -9.37 20.35 1.06
CA SER A 337 -9.61 21.03 -0.22
C SER A 337 -8.78 22.30 -0.33
N ASP A 338 -8.47 22.71 -1.56
CA ASP A 338 -7.86 24.01 -1.83
C ASP A 338 -8.90 25.14 -1.75
N SER A 339 -8.42 26.38 -1.90
CA SER A 339 -9.26 27.61 -1.88
C SER A 339 -10.33 27.66 -2.98
N ASN A 340 -10.23 26.83 -4.02
CA ASN A 340 -11.20 26.71 -5.10
C ASN A 340 -12.20 25.57 -4.87
N GLY A 341 -12.10 24.86 -3.73
CA GLY A 341 -12.94 23.71 -3.41
C GLY A 341 -12.52 22.40 -4.08
N LYS A 342 -11.35 22.36 -4.75
CA LYS A 342 -10.81 21.11 -5.30
C LYS A 342 -10.31 20.23 -4.15
N VAL A 343 -10.84 19.02 -4.06
CA VAL A 343 -10.39 18.03 -3.08
C VAL A 343 -8.95 17.59 -3.40
N LEU A 344 -8.09 17.68 -2.39
CA LEU A 344 -6.68 17.31 -2.45
C LEU A 344 -6.41 15.97 -1.75
N SER A 345 -7.06 15.74 -0.61
CA SER A 345 -6.96 14.47 0.14
C SER A 345 -8.30 14.17 0.80
N THR A 346 -8.68 12.90 0.83
CA THR A 346 -9.85 12.41 1.57
C THR A 346 -9.49 11.13 2.27
N ASN A 347 -9.80 11.03 3.55
CA ASN A 347 -9.57 9.83 4.34
C ASN A 347 -10.83 9.46 5.13
N THR A 348 -11.03 8.16 5.32
CA THR A 348 -12.20 7.65 6.04
C THR A 348 -11.75 6.61 7.05
N TYR A 349 -12.22 6.76 8.27
CA TYR A 349 -11.95 5.86 9.38
C TYR A 349 -13.27 5.32 9.91
N VAL A 350 -13.24 4.10 10.40
CA VAL A 350 -14.33 3.52 11.17
C VAL A 350 -13.83 3.36 12.60
N ASP A 351 -14.55 3.93 13.55
CA ASP A 351 -14.16 3.91 14.96
C ASP A 351 -15.39 3.58 15.81
N SER A 352 -15.18 3.34 17.07
CA SER A 352 -16.26 3.04 18.01
C SER A 352 -16.00 3.63 19.39
N ASN A 353 -17.08 3.91 20.11
CA ASN A 353 -17.01 4.31 21.52
C ASN A 353 -16.56 3.15 22.43
N ASP A 354 -16.64 1.92 21.94
CA ASP A 354 -16.20 0.68 22.60
C ASP A 354 -14.84 0.18 22.07
N HIS A 355 -13.86 1.06 22.00
CA HIS A 355 -12.44 0.80 21.81
C HIS A 355 -12.10 -0.36 20.83
N GLY A 356 -12.58 -0.26 19.61
CA GLY A 356 -12.27 -1.18 18.52
C GLY A 356 -13.24 -2.36 18.38
N ASN A 357 -14.38 -2.33 19.04
CA ASN A 357 -15.50 -3.23 18.76
C ASN A 357 -16.32 -2.63 17.61
N LEU A 358 -16.31 -3.27 16.46
CA LEU A 358 -16.98 -2.85 15.24
C LEU A 358 -18.19 -3.74 14.89
N GLN A 359 -18.66 -4.58 15.83
CA GLN A 359 -19.69 -5.59 15.56
C GLN A 359 -21.04 -5.00 15.11
N ASP A 360 -21.32 -3.72 15.40
CA ASP A 360 -22.49 -3.01 14.86
C ASP A 360 -22.54 -3.02 13.33
N LEU A 361 -21.39 -3.12 12.65
CA LEU A 361 -21.30 -3.24 11.19
C LEU A 361 -21.99 -4.50 10.65
N ASN A 362 -22.07 -5.59 11.45
CA ASN A 362 -22.71 -6.83 11.04
C ASN A 362 -24.22 -6.68 10.80
N ALA A 363 -24.82 -5.60 11.31
CA ALA A 363 -26.22 -5.26 11.09
C ALA A 363 -26.47 -4.42 9.82
N LEU A 364 -25.41 -4.03 9.09
CA LEU A 364 -25.58 -3.31 7.82
C LEU A 364 -26.28 -4.18 6.79
N PRO A 365 -27.24 -3.62 6.03
CA PRO A 365 -27.83 -4.30 4.89
C PRO A 365 -26.76 -4.72 3.88
N VAL A 366 -26.96 -5.88 3.26
CA VAL A 366 -26.14 -6.32 2.14
C VAL A 366 -26.60 -5.58 0.89
N LEU A 367 -25.64 -4.94 0.21
CA LEU A 367 -25.86 -4.19 -1.03
C LEU A 367 -25.56 -5.07 -2.23
N GLY A 368 -26.38 -4.94 -3.27
CA GLY A 368 -26.22 -5.65 -4.53
C GLY A 368 -26.01 -4.71 -5.71
N GLU A 369 -26.05 -5.25 -6.92
CA GLU A 369 -25.82 -4.53 -8.19
C GLU A 369 -26.76 -3.32 -8.41
N ASN A 370 -27.96 -3.34 -7.83
CA ASN A 370 -28.90 -2.22 -7.92
C ASN A 370 -28.53 -1.06 -6.98
N ASP A 371 -27.74 -1.34 -5.95
CA ASP A 371 -27.33 -0.37 -4.94
C ASP A 371 -26.01 0.30 -5.31
N ILE A 372 -25.09 -0.45 -5.93
CA ILE A 372 -23.79 0.04 -6.41
C ILE A 372 -23.80 0.03 -7.93
N LYS A 373 -24.01 1.20 -8.52
CA LYS A 373 -23.96 1.36 -9.98
C LYS A 373 -22.52 1.44 -10.45
N VAL A 374 -22.21 0.65 -11.48
CA VAL A 374 -20.88 0.57 -12.09
C VAL A 374 -20.96 1.07 -13.52
N SER A 375 -20.11 2.03 -13.89
CA SER A 375 -19.92 2.44 -15.27
C SER A 375 -18.47 2.34 -15.67
N VAL A 376 -18.21 1.87 -16.90
CA VAL A 376 -16.84 1.59 -17.39
C VAL A 376 -16.63 2.33 -18.70
N GLU A 377 -15.59 3.17 -18.73
CA GLU A 377 -15.15 3.88 -19.92
C GLU A 377 -13.81 3.33 -20.40
N THR A 378 -13.70 3.07 -21.70
CA THR A 378 -12.46 2.65 -22.35
C THR A 378 -11.61 3.87 -22.70
N VAL A 379 -10.36 3.90 -22.23
CA VAL A 379 -9.41 4.96 -22.54
C VAL A 379 -8.58 4.58 -23.76
N ALA A 380 -8.69 5.37 -24.83
CA ALA A 380 -7.90 5.14 -26.04
C ALA A 380 -6.40 5.38 -25.81
N CYS A 381 -5.56 4.52 -26.40
CA CYS A 381 -4.11 4.69 -26.35
C CYS A 381 -3.67 5.90 -27.22
N LYS A 382 -3.07 6.90 -26.60
CA LYS A 382 -2.55 8.09 -27.31
C LYS A 382 -1.29 7.81 -28.13
N ASP A 383 -0.55 6.74 -27.82
CA ASP A 383 0.73 6.41 -28.44
C ASP A 383 0.59 5.61 -29.75
N ALA A 384 -0.60 5.12 -30.07
CA ALA A 384 -0.88 4.43 -31.32
C ALA A 384 -0.59 5.29 -32.58
N LYS A 385 -0.70 6.62 -32.46
CA LYS A 385 -0.37 7.54 -33.55
C LYS A 385 1.15 7.73 -33.76
N LYS A 386 1.98 7.63 -32.70
CA LYS A 386 3.44 7.77 -32.81
C LYS A 386 4.10 6.48 -33.33
N ALA A 387 3.60 5.32 -32.94
CA ALA A 387 4.12 4.03 -33.38
C ALA A 387 3.87 3.79 -34.89
N CYS A 388 2.76 4.29 -35.43
CA CYS A 388 2.47 4.19 -36.87
C CYS A 388 3.41 5.05 -37.73
N CYS A 389 3.86 6.19 -37.19
CA CYS A 389 4.80 7.08 -37.92
C CYS A 389 6.26 6.63 -37.84
N SER A 390 6.68 5.97 -36.75
CA SER A 390 8.07 5.52 -36.57
C SER A 390 8.40 4.21 -37.30
N ALA A 391 7.42 3.42 -37.69
CA ALA A 391 7.63 2.22 -38.50
C ALA A 391 7.83 2.52 -40.00
N GLN A 392 7.58 3.75 -40.43
CA GLN A 392 7.70 4.19 -41.83
C GLN A 392 9.02 4.92 -42.18
N ASP A 393 9.88 5.19 -41.16
CA ASP A 393 11.11 6.00 -41.40
C ASP A 393 12.32 5.17 -41.89
N LYS A 394 12.11 3.96 -42.40
CA LYS A 394 13.14 3.23 -43.18
C LYS A 394 12.67 2.95 -44.60
N GLY A 395 12.56 4.00 -45.40
CA GLY A 395 12.50 3.92 -46.85
C GLY A 395 11.21 4.32 -47.55
N CYS A 396 10.76 5.56 -47.40
CA CYS A 396 9.85 6.18 -48.36
C CYS A 396 10.07 7.68 -48.45
N SER A 397 10.81 8.07 -49.43
CA SER A 397 10.71 9.43 -50.00
C SER A 397 9.49 9.47 -50.94
N ALA A 398 8.65 10.49 -50.77
CA ALA A 398 7.49 10.87 -51.61
C ALA A 398 6.16 10.14 -51.31
N GLN A 399 5.29 10.87 -50.67
CA GLN A 399 3.82 10.94 -50.77
C GLN A 399 3.13 11.10 -49.41
N ALA A 400 3.22 12.27 -48.83
CA ALA A 400 2.64 12.65 -47.53
C ALA A 400 1.12 13.03 -47.60
N GLN A 401 0.39 12.70 -48.65
CA GLN A 401 -0.99 13.19 -48.84
C GLN A 401 -2.11 12.12 -48.74
N SER A 402 -1.79 10.84 -48.48
CA SER A 402 -2.83 9.79 -48.42
C SER A 402 -3.13 9.17 -47.03
N CYS A 403 -2.49 9.64 -45.96
CA CYS A 403 -2.68 9.05 -44.63
C CYS A 403 -3.92 9.56 -43.86
N SER A 404 -4.65 10.56 -44.31
CA SER A 404 -5.79 11.10 -43.56
C SER A 404 -7.13 10.36 -43.76
N ALA A 405 -7.22 9.48 -44.75
CA ALA A 405 -8.49 8.78 -45.08
C ALA A 405 -8.64 7.35 -44.52
N GLN A 406 -7.56 6.73 -44.01
CA GLN A 406 -7.61 5.33 -43.50
C GLN A 406 -7.64 5.19 -41.97
N ALA A 407 -7.72 6.29 -41.23
CA ALA A 407 -7.75 6.27 -39.75
C ALA A 407 -9.10 5.84 -39.13
N LYS A 408 -10.11 5.51 -39.94
CA LYS A 408 -11.45 5.09 -39.45
C LYS A 408 -11.64 3.59 -39.19
N GLY A 409 -10.61 2.79 -39.39
CA GLY A 409 -10.73 1.32 -39.28
C GLY A 409 -9.71 0.64 -38.37
N CYS A 410 -8.87 1.38 -37.63
CA CYS A 410 -7.96 0.76 -36.65
C CYS A 410 -8.73 0.43 -35.37
N SER A 411 -9.10 -0.83 -35.20
CA SER A 411 -9.47 -1.37 -33.89
C SER A 411 -8.33 -1.10 -32.88
N ALA A 412 -8.65 -0.94 -31.63
CA ALA A 412 -7.71 -0.60 -30.52
C ALA A 412 -6.56 -1.61 -30.28
N GLN A 413 -6.34 -2.52 -31.19
CA GLN A 413 -5.23 -3.49 -31.24
C GLN A 413 -4.08 -3.06 -32.19
N ALA A 414 -3.97 -1.77 -32.50
CA ALA A 414 -2.83 -1.26 -33.29
C ALA A 414 -1.51 -1.51 -32.54
N ALA A 415 -0.61 -2.19 -33.24
CA ALA A 415 0.74 -2.51 -32.79
C ALA A 415 1.44 -1.32 -32.08
N GLY A 416 1.76 -1.47 -30.79
CA GLY A 416 2.51 -0.48 -30.01
C GLY A 416 1.93 -0.10 -28.65
N CYS A 417 0.70 -0.47 -28.28
CA CYS A 417 0.15 -0.22 -26.95
C CYS A 417 0.03 -1.52 -26.16
N ASN A 418 1.04 -1.83 -25.35
CA ASN A 418 1.03 -3.06 -24.52
C ASN A 418 0.09 -2.97 -23.31
N LYS A 419 -0.45 -1.79 -22.98
CA LYS A 419 -1.32 -1.59 -21.82
C LYS A 419 -2.74 -1.16 -22.21
N SER A 420 -3.72 -1.87 -21.69
CA SER A 420 -5.13 -1.46 -21.70
C SER A 420 -5.44 -0.58 -20.48
N ARG A 421 -6.40 0.34 -20.64
CA ARG A 421 -6.81 1.27 -19.57
C ARG A 421 -8.33 1.42 -19.56
N ARG A 422 -8.88 1.55 -18.35
CA ARG A 422 -10.30 1.85 -18.11
C ARG A 422 -10.44 2.93 -17.05
N ILE A 423 -11.53 3.66 -17.12
CA ILE A 423 -12.04 4.50 -16.03
C ILE A 423 -13.31 3.84 -15.54
N ILE A 424 -13.32 3.45 -14.27
CA ILE A 424 -14.46 2.81 -13.62
C ILE A 424 -15.02 3.81 -12.64
N THR A 425 -16.31 4.12 -12.77
CA THR A 425 -17.01 4.97 -11.82
C THR A 425 -18.05 4.15 -11.07
N LEU A 426 -17.94 4.16 -9.74
CA LEU A 426 -18.90 3.56 -8.82
C LEU A 426 -19.78 4.65 -8.22
N GLU A 427 -21.09 4.36 -8.04
CA GLU A 427 -22.03 5.23 -7.36
C GLU A 427 -22.86 4.40 -6.36
N ASN A 428 -22.80 4.75 -5.08
CA ASN A 428 -23.69 4.18 -4.09
C ASN A 428 -25.06 4.89 -4.13
N THR A 429 -26.06 4.25 -4.72
CA THR A 429 -27.41 4.79 -4.83
C THR A 429 -28.32 4.38 -3.68
N SER A 430 -27.81 3.55 -2.76
CA SER A 430 -28.52 3.11 -1.57
C SER A 430 -28.52 4.19 -0.46
N LYS A 431 -29.16 3.88 0.65
CA LYS A 431 -29.13 4.69 1.87
C LYS A 431 -28.12 4.16 2.91
N THR A 432 -27.41 3.09 2.58
CA THR A 432 -26.48 2.40 3.47
C THR A 432 -25.05 2.63 3.00
N PRO A 433 -24.11 2.94 3.88
CA PRO A 433 -22.68 2.98 3.53
C PRO A 433 -22.20 1.63 2.98
N ALA A 434 -21.51 1.63 1.85
CA ALA A 434 -20.81 0.48 1.31
C ALA A 434 -19.39 0.47 1.90
N MET A 435 -19.06 -0.58 2.64
CA MET A 435 -17.85 -0.66 3.43
C MET A 435 -16.80 -1.54 2.73
N MET A 436 -15.54 -1.07 2.72
CA MET A 436 -14.39 -1.78 2.14
C MET A 436 -14.67 -2.30 0.72
N VAL A 437 -15.15 -1.41 -0.14
CA VAL A 437 -15.46 -1.72 -1.54
C VAL A 437 -14.17 -2.07 -2.27
N ARG A 438 -14.13 -3.26 -2.85
CA ARG A 438 -13.03 -3.81 -3.64
C ARG A 438 -13.46 -3.99 -5.08
N LEU A 439 -12.62 -3.51 -6.00
CA LEU A 439 -12.71 -3.85 -7.42
C LEU A 439 -11.75 -5.01 -7.71
N ASN A 440 -12.23 -5.97 -8.48
CA ASN A 440 -11.45 -7.06 -9.02
C ASN A 440 -11.69 -7.12 -10.53
N LEU A 441 -10.62 -7.15 -11.33
CA LEU A 441 -10.73 -7.21 -12.78
C LEU A 441 -10.56 -8.66 -13.22
N LEU A 442 -11.60 -9.19 -13.85
CA LEU A 442 -11.64 -10.58 -14.31
C LEU A 442 -11.58 -10.63 -15.84
N ASP A 443 -11.04 -11.68 -16.38
CA ASP A 443 -11.11 -11.98 -17.82
C ASP A 443 -12.45 -12.65 -18.21
N GLY A 444 -12.60 -13.04 -19.46
CA GLY A 444 -13.84 -13.63 -19.95
C GLY A 444 -14.17 -15.04 -19.41
N ASP A 445 -13.24 -15.72 -18.78
CA ASP A 445 -13.43 -17.00 -18.09
C ASP A 445 -13.70 -16.83 -16.58
N GLY A 446 -13.60 -15.60 -16.06
CA GLY A 446 -13.79 -15.28 -14.65
C GLY A 446 -12.50 -15.37 -13.83
N ASP A 447 -11.36 -15.53 -14.47
CA ASP A 447 -10.05 -15.53 -13.82
C ASP A 447 -9.56 -14.09 -13.60
N GLN A 448 -8.87 -13.84 -12.47
CA GLN A 448 -8.27 -12.53 -12.21
C GLN A 448 -7.22 -12.17 -13.27
N ILE A 449 -7.26 -10.95 -13.76
CA ILE A 449 -6.19 -10.33 -14.53
C ILE A 449 -5.16 -9.80 -13.53
N LEU A 450 -3.92 -10.26 -13.58
CA LEU A 450 -2.85 -9.85 -12.67
C LEU A 450 -1.51 -9.73 -13.40
N PRO A 451 -0.71 -8.69 -13.09
CA PRO A 451 -1.00 -7.57 -12.19
C PRO A 451 -1.94 -6.51 -12.80
N VAL A 452 -2.67 -5.80 -11.96
CA VAL A 452 -3.51 -4.65 -12.35
C VAL A 452 -3.13 -3.42 -11.53
N ASP A 453 -2.91 -2.31 -12.21
CA ASP A 453 -2.70 -1.01 -11.60
C ASP A 453 -4.06 -0.35 -11.31
N TYR A 454 -4.48 -0.26 -10.05
CA TYR A 454 -5.64 0.53 -9.63
C TYR A 454 -5.19 1.86 -9.02
N SER A 455 -5.84 2.97 -9.39
CA SER A 455 -5.56 4.25 -8.75
C SER A 455 -5.98 4.26 -7.28
N ASP A 456 -7.02 3.49 -6.92
CA ASP A 456 -7.52 3.30 -5.57
C ASP A 456 -8.32 1.99 -5.48
N ASN A 457 -8.40 1.39 -4.28
CA ASN A 457 -9.18 0.19 -3.98
C ASN A 457 -9.40 0.07 -2.46
N TYR A 458 -10.32 -0.80 -2.00
CA TYR A 458 -10.62 -1.02 -0.59
C TYR A 458 -11.04 0.28 0.13
N PHE A 459 -12.05 0.94 -0.37
CA PHE A 459 -12.55 2.22 0.16
C PHE A 459 -13.98 2.10 0.68
N HIS A 460 -14.38 3.07 1.49
CA HIS A 460 -15.77 3.21 1.91
C HIS A 460 -16.49 4.19 0.97
N LEU A 461 -17.70 3.83 0.53
CA LEU A 461 -18.51 4.62 -0.38
C LEU A 461 -19.85 4.97 0.30
N LEU A 462 -19.98 6.22 0.73
CA LEU A 462 -21.16 6.70 1.44
C LEU A 462 -22.39 6.82 0.53
N PRO A 463 -23.62 6.87 1.08
CA PRO A 463 -24.83 7.09 0.30
C PRO A 463 -24.73 8.33 -0.60
N GLY A 464 -25.05 8.16 -1.89
CA GLY A 464 -24.98 9.21 -2.91
C GLY A 464 -23.56 9.55 -3.40
N GLU A 465 -22.52 8.95 -2.83
CA GLU A 465 -21.14 9.20 -3.23
C GLU A 465 -20.81 8.50 -4.56
N LYS A 466 -20.00 9.20 -5.37
CA LYS A 466 -19.38 8.66 -6.59
C LYS A 466 -17.88 8.59 -6.43
N ARG A 467 -17.27 7.50 -6.90
CA ARG A 467 -15.83 7.34 -6.92
C ARG A 467 -15.35 6.84 -8.27
N THR A 468 -14.32 7.49 -8.79
CA THR A 468 -13.75 7.18 -10.11
C THR A 468 -12.37 6.57 -9.92
N ILE A 469 -12.18 5.36 -10.45
CA ILE A 469 -10.95 4.57 -10.35
C ILE A 469 -10.36 4.42 -11.75
N LYS A 470 -9.09 4.77 -11.90
CA LYS A 470 -8.32 4.50 -13.12
C LYS A 470 -7.70 3.12 -12.97
N VAL A 471 -7.85 2.30 -14.00
CA VAL A 471 -7.35 0.92 -14.03
C VAL A 471 -6.49 0.71 -15.26
N ALA A 472 -5.35 0.03 -15.10
CA ALA A 472 -4.47 -0.33 -16.20
C ALA A 472 -3.86 -1.72 -16.00
N TRP A 473 -3.67 -2.46 -17.09
CA TRP A 473 -3.04 -3.80 -17.09
C TRP A 473 -2.31 -4.02 -18.42
N ASN A 474 -1.37 -4.98 -18.47
CA ASN A 474 -0.75 -5.36 -19.72
C ASN A 474 -1.70 -6.27 -20.52
N ASN A 475 -1.72 -6.11 -21.83
CA ASN A 475 -2.62 -6.88 -22.69
C ASN A 475 -2.35 -8.39 -22.64
N GLU A 476 -1.12 -8.78 -22.38
CA GLU A 476 -0.69 -10.18 -22.25
C GLU A 476 -1.19 -10.85 -20.98
N ASP A 477 -1.51 -10.07 -19.95
CA ASP A 477 -2.03 -10.58 -18.67
C ASP A 477 -3.54 -10.94 -18.75
N MET A 478 -4.21 -10.50 -19.81
CA MET A 478 -5.61 -10.87 -20.08
C MET A 478 -5.65 -12.07 -21.03
N ARG A 479 -6.09 -13.21 -20.54
CA ARG A 479 -6.06 -14.48 -21.30
C ARG A 479 -7.19 -14.63 -22.28
N LYS A 480 -8.42 -14.20 -21.95
CA LYS A 480 -9.60 -14.36 -22.80
C LYS A 480 -10.66 -13.28 -22.64
N GLY A 481 -11.40 -13.04 -23.71
CA GLY A 481 -12.64 -12.25 -23.73
C GLY A 481 -12.45 -10.75 -23.50
N ASN A 482 -13.47 -10.13 -22.93
CA ASN A 482 -13.45 -8.75 -22.47
C ASN A 482 -13.34 -8.71 -20.95
N PRO A 483 -12.63 -7.72 -20.37
CA PRO A 483 -12.52 -7.61 -18.94
C PRO A 483 -13.88 -7.30 -18.31
N VAL A 484 -14.17 -7.99 -17.21
CA VAL A 484 -15.34 -7.80 -16.35
C VAL A 484 -14.87 -7.18 -15.04
N VAL A 485 -15.60 -6.19 -14.55
CA VAL A 485 -15.37 -5.58 -13.25
C VAL A 485 -16.26 -6.26 -12.23
N ASP A 486 -15.65 -6.99 -11.31
CA ASP A 486 -16.31 -7.54 -10.13
C ASP A 486 -16.16 -6.56 -8.97
N VAL A 487 -17.26 -6.28 -8.27
CA VAL A 487 -17.30 -5.33 -7.16
C VAL A 487 -17.82 -6.03 -5.92
N THR A 488 -16.96 -6.12 -4.92
CA THR A 488 -17.28 -6.75 -3.63
C THR A 488 -16.97 -5.79 -2.48
N GLY A 489 -17.31 -6.17 -1.26
CA GLY A 489 -16.98 -5.39 -0.07
C GLY A 489 -17.44 -6.10 1.20
N PHE A 490 -17.28 -5.45 2.36
CA PHE A 490 -17.76 -6.01 3.61
C PHE A 490 -19.27 -6.31 3.57
N ASN A 491 -20.05 -5.38 3.07
CA ASN A 491 -21.49 -5.51 2.89
C ASN A 491 -21.95 -5.32 1.43
N VAL A 492 -21.07 -5.58 0.45
CA VAL A 492 -21.35 -5.51 -1.00
C VAL A 492 -21.15 -6.91 -1.61
N LYS A 493 -22.12 -7.39 -2.37
CA LYS A 493 -22.12 -8.69 -3.05
C LYS A 493 -22.56 -8.56 -4.50
#